data_c7799482a69c21f7048466d52dfdddc3
#
_entry.id   c7799482a69c21f7048466d52dfdddc3
#
_cell.length_a   1.000
_cell.length_b   1.000
_cell.length_c   1.000
_cell.angle_alpha   90.00
_cell.angle_beta   90.00
_cell.angle_gamma   90.00
#
_symmetry.space_group_name_H-M   'P 1'
#
loop_
_entity.id
_entity.type
_entity.pdbx_description
1 polymer ?
#
loop_
_entity_poly.entity_id
_entity_poly.type
_entity_poly.pdbx_seq_one_letter_code
_entity_poly.pdbx_strand_id
1 'polypeptide(L)'
;MKKEETRRDFLKTASLGMAGLCVAGSVVAQAAVPLRESRKKVELAIATITCDGFGDMNFEPAFAIIPKLPFKNVEFNCWYARNLTPAGIRSIKERCQQHDLKPVCVQGSSFGASGNIIKDVTHKIWNMEAARQLGCRRVKFTGAGRGKDGGLEAIIQVLKEIAPAAEEMDMLILLENHANNNLENIADYDEIFSAISSPNVGMCMDNAHFDGANVDLMEVVDRFNSKILHIDLKDTERKGVHKVVRYGEGVTDNAGVVEKMLAHGYSGYLLIEMAPPISHLTLEEDLRRVYQLFQKYER
;
A
#
# COMPACT_ATOMS: atom_id res chain seq x y z
N MET A 1 -39.19 43.08 -28.00
CA MET A 1 -38.70 41.74 -28.34
C MET A 1 -37.19 41.73 -28.10
N LYS A 2 -36.72 41.11 -27.00
CA LYS A 2 -35.29 40.90 -26.76
C LYS A 2 -34.87 39.64 -27.51
N LYS A 3 -33.84 39.74 -28.37
CA LYS A 3 -33.22 38.63 -29.06
C LYS A 3 -32.52 37.75 -28.01
N GLU A 4 -32.83 36.45 -27.97
CA GLU A 4 -32.07 35.49 -27.22
C GLU A 4 -30.68 35.31 -27.86
N GLU A 5 -29.64 35.61 -27.09
CA GLU A 5 -28.27 35.27 -27.45
C GLU A 5 -28.05 33.78 -27.40
N THR A 6 -27.57 33.21 -28.47
CA THR A 6 -27.30 31.76 -28.53
C THR A 6 -25.94 31.44 -27.90
N ARG A 7 -25.75 30.21 -27.46
CA ARG A 7 -24.49 29.68 -26.91
C ARG A 7 -23.28 29.95 -27.83
N ARG A 8 -23.53 30.14 -29.12
CA ARG A 8 -22.52 30.40 -30.14
C ARG A 8 -22.04 31.86 -30.12
N ASP A 9 -22.89 32.79 -29.71
CA ASP A 9 -22.56 34.21 -29.60
C ASP A 9 -21.76 34.49 -28.32
N PHE A 10 -22.06 33.78 -27.25
CA PHE A 10 -21.27 33.83 -26.01
C PHE A 10 -19.79 33.37 -26.20
N LEU A 11 -19.56 32.32 -26.98
CA LEU A 11 -18.22 31.82 -27.27
C LEU A 11 -17.41 32.76 -28.20
N LYS A 12 -18.07 33.58 -29.05
CA LYS A 12 -17.39 34.57 -29.90
C LYS A 12 -16.97 35.81 -29.10
N THR A 13 -17.73 36.19 -28.09
CA THR A 13 -17.43 37.37 -27.27
C THR A 13 -16.31 37.06 -26.25
N ALA A 14 -16.18 35.79 -25.82
CA ALA A 14 -15.11 35.36 -24.93
C ALA A 14 -13.71 35.27 -25.59
N SER A 15 -13.66 35.21 -26.95
CA SER A 15 -12.39 35.10 -27.68
C SER A 15 -11.75 36.45 -28.08
N LEU A 16 -12.41 37.58 -27.83
CA LEU A 16 -11.92 38.91 -28.19
C LEU A 16 -11.41 39.74 -26.99
N GLY A 17 -11.44 39.22 -25.80
CA GLY A 17 -11.07 39.90 -24.55
C GLY A 17 -9.70 39.58 -23.97
N MET A 18 -8.86 38.77 -24.62
CA MET A 18 -7.54 38.38 -24.12
C MET A 18 -6.38 38.84 -25.00
N ALA A 19 -6.31 40.11 -25.26
CA ALA A 19 -5.11 40.73 -25.80
C ALA A 19 -4.68 41.86 -24.84
N GLY A 20 -3.80 41.55 -23.92
CA GLY A 20 -3.09 42.58 -23.16
C GLY A 20 -3.12 42.38 -21.65
N LEU A 21 -2.27 41.52 -21.13
CA LEU A 21 -1.39 41.71 -19.95
C LEU A 21 -0.52 40.45 -19.78
N CYS A 22 0.61 40.42 -20.48
CA CYS A 22 1.70 39.53 -20.12
C CYS A 22 2.36 40.07 -18.84
N VAL A 23 1.87 39.68 -17.68
CA VAL A 23 2.68 39.67 -16.46
C VAL A 23 3.36 38.31 -16.44
N ALA A 24 4.67 38.32 -16.69
CA ALA A 24 5.53 37.14 -16.56
C ALA A 24 5.60 36.70 -15.08
N GLY A 25 4.60 35.96 -14.64
CA GLY A 25 4.65 35.17 -13.46
C GLY A 25 5.22 33.81 -13.88
N SER A 26 6.52 33.59 -13.60
CA SER A 26 7.15 32.29 -13.75
C SER A 26 6.44 31.31 -12.82
N VAL A 27 5.43 30.60 -13.34
CA VAL A 27 4.98 29.36 -12.76
C VAL A 27 6.15 28.40 -12.96
N VAL A 28 7.01 28.30 -11.97
CA VAL A 28 7.96 27.21 -11.86
C VAL A 28 7.08 25.97 -11.69
N ALA A 29 6.79 25.30 -12.80
CA ALA A 29 6.35 23.94 -12.78
C ALA A 29 7.48 23.19 -12.05
N GLN A 30 7.29 22.90 -10.78
CA GLN A 30 8.12 21.93 -10.08
C GLN A 30 7.97 20.63 -10.84
N ALA A 31 8.92 20.39 -11.74
CA ALA A 31 9.07 19.10 -12.38
C ALA A 31 9.11 18.08 -11.24
N ALA A 32 8.13 17.18 -11.22
CA ALA A 32 8.16 16.03 -10.34
C ALA A 32 9.49 15.32 -10.63
N VAL A 33 10.41 15.40 -9.67
CA VAL A 33 11.67 14.64 -9.74
C VAL A 33 11.22 13.18 -9.79
N PRO A 34 11.52 12.43 -10.87
CA PRO A 34 11.19 11.04 -10.90
C PRO A 34 11.89 10.40 -9.70
N LEU A 35 11.11 9.77 -8.82
CA LEU A 35 11.60 8.97 -7.69
C LEU A 35 12.28 7.71 -8.27
N ARG A 36 13.44 7.91 -8.90
CA ARG A 36 14.27 6.83 -9.41
C ARG A 36 14.88 6.14 -8.20
N GLU A 37 14.32 5.01 -7.79
CA GLU A 37 15.00 4.11 -6.85
C GLU A 37 16.32 3.66 -7.48
N SER A 38 17.37 4.40 -7.16
CA SER A 38 18.73 4.11 -7.61
C SER A 38 19.37 3.11 -6.65
N ARG A 39 19.14 1.88 -6.82
CA ARG A 39 19.81 0.64 -6.37
C ARG A 39 18.77 -0.38 -5.89
N LYS A 40 19.02 -1.63 -6.25
CA LYS A 40 18.31 -2.79 -5.69
C LYS A 40 18.63 -2.82 -4.18
N LYS A 41 17.72 -2.31 -3.35
CA LYS A 41 17.90 -2.18 -1.90
C LYS A 41 16.77 -2.92 -1.22
N VAL A 42 17.09 -3.64 -0.17
CA VAL A 42 16.12 -4.26 0.72
C VAL A 42 16.19 -3.55 2.05
N GLU A 43 15.06 -3.05 2.53
CA GLU A 43 14.96 -2.29 3.77
C GLU A 43 13.83 -2.83 4.63
N LEU A 44 14.03 -2.81 5.94
CA LEU A 44 12.95 -3.12 6.88
C LEU A 44 11.99 -1.93 6.98
N ALA A 45 10.71 -2.24 7.07
CA ALA A 45 9.64 -1.30 7.34
C ALA A 45 8.72 -1.84 8.44
N ILE A 46 7.90 -0.98 9.03
CA ILE A 46 6.91 -1.35 10.03
C ILE A 46 5.55 -0.76 9.66
N ALA A 47 4.49 -1.55 9.79
CA ALA A 47 3.12 -1.08 9.63
C ALA A 47 2.60 -0.41 10.91
N THR A 48 1.89 0.71 10.78
CA THR A 48 1.31 1.42 11.93
C THR A 48 0.30 0.56 12.68
N ILE A 49 -0.44 -0.33 12.00
CA ILE A 49 -1.37 -1.26 12.64
C ILE A 49 -0.70 -2.10 13.74
N THR A 50 0.58 -2.38 13.61
CA THR A 50 1.36 -3.10 14.62
C THR A 50 1.34 -2.41 15.99
N CYS A 51 1.26 -1.08 16.00
CA CYS A 51 1.21 -0.26 17.21
C CYS A 51 -0.20 0.21 17.54
N ASP A 52 -0.96 0.59 16.52
CA ASP A 52 -2.26 1.27 16.67
C ASP A 52 -3.43 0.29 16.76
N GLY A 53 -3.27 -0.93 16.23
CA GLY A 53 -4.40 -1.82 16.00
C GLY A 53 -5.43 -1.20 15.05
N PHE A 54 -6.69 -1.56 15.22
CA PHE A 54 -7.78 -1.06 14.36
C PHE A 54 -8.47 0.22 14.88
N GLY A 55 -8.04 0.74 16.04
CA GLY A 55 -8.79 1.77 16.76
C GLY A 55 -8.25 3.19 16.65
N ASP A 56 -7.00 3.39 16.29
CA ASP A 56 -6.41 4.72 16.29
C ASP A 56 -6.36 5.35 14.90
N MET A 57 -7.14 6.41 14.73
CA MET A 57 -7.18 7.18 13.48
C MET A 57 -6.09 8.26 13.38
N ASN A 58 -5.32 8.50 14.44
CA ASN A 58 -4.33 9.58 14.52
C ASN A 58 -2.90 9.04 14.56
N PHE A 59 -2.71 7.72 14.61
CA PHE A 59 -1.41 7.08 14.71
C PHE A 59 -0.63 7.46 15.99
N GLU A 60 -1.37 7.73 17.10
CA GLU A 60 -0.72 8.15 18.37
C GLU A 60 0.20 7.07 18.95
N PRO A 61 -0.21 5.78 19.08
CA PRO A 61 0.69 4.74 19.54
C PRO A 61 1.87 4.52 18.59
N ALA A 62 1.65 4.56 17.26
CA ALA A 62 2.71 4.39 16.28
C ALA A 62 3.79 5.48 16.43
N PHE A 63 3.41 6.74 16.51
CA PHE A 63 4.36 7.84 16.70
C PHE A 63 4.96 7.90 18.12
N ALA A 64 4.34 7.27 19.11
CA ALA A 64 4.92 7.14 20.45
C ALA A 64 5.97 6.02 20.54
N ILE A 65 5.84 4.96 19.73
CA ILE A 65 6.67 3.73 19.81
C ILE A 65 7.73 3.69 18.71
N ILE A 66 7.36 3.83 17.44
CA ILE A 66 8.26 3.63 16.29
C ILE A 66 9.52 4.51 16.36
N PRO A 67 9.47 5.79 16.76
CA PRO A 67 10.68 6.62 16.87
C PRO A 67 11.73 6.12 17.86
N LYS A 68 11.35 5.28 18.81
CA LYS A 68 12.28 4.66 19.79
C LYS A 68 12.93 3.39 19.27
N LEU A 69 12.51 2.91 18.09
CA LEU A 69 12.96 1.69 17.45
C LEU A 69 13.92 2.00 16.30
N PRO A 70 14.66 1.00 15.80
CA PRO A 70 15.58 1.21 14.68
C PRO A 70 14.88 1.42 13.32
N PHE A 71 13.57 1.21 13.22
CA PHE A 71 12.84 1.38 11.97
C PHE A 71 12.82 2.83 11.51
N LYS A 72 13.07 3.03 10.21
CA LYS A 72 12.97 4.34 9.55
C LYS A 72 11.82 4.39 8.55
N ASN A 73 11.44 3.25 7.99
CA ASN A 73 10.42 3.14 6.97
C ASN A 73 9.09 2.71 7.60
N VAL A 74 8.01 3.42 7.26
CA VAL A 74 6.70 3.21 7.89
C VAL A 74 5.62 3.07 6.82
N GLU A 75 4.81 2.02 6.94
CA GLU A 75 3.54 1.91 6.23
C GLU A 75 2.41 2.48 7.10
N PHE A 76 1.57 3.32 6.49
CA PHE A 76 0.43 3.95 7.17
C PHE A 76 -0.89 3.28 6.77
N ASN A 77 -1.62 2.76 7.77
CA ASN A 77 -2.93 2.14 7.58
C ASN A 77 -4.02 3.23 7.53
N CYS A 78 -4.25 3.81 6.35
CA CYS A 78 -5.14 4.94 6.13
C CYS A 78 -6.58 4.49 5.79
N TRP A 79 -7.25 3.83 6.72
CA TRP A 79 -8.62 3.31 6.50
C TRP A 79 -9.72 4.33 6.74
N TYR A 80 -9.42 5.42 7.41
CA TYR A 80 -10.40 6.44 7.76
C TYR A 80 -10.29 7.63 6.80
N ALA A 81 -11.44 8.15 6.38
CA ALA A 81 -11.49 9.28 5.44
C ALA A 81 -10.64 10.48 5.90
N ARG A 82 -10.57 10.73 7.21
CA ARG A 82 -9.78 11.83 7.79
C ARG A 82 -8.27 11.68 7.51
N ASN A 83 -7.74 10.45 7.41
CA ASN A 83 -6.33 10.21 7.09
C ASN A 83 -5.97 10.73 5.70
N LEU A 84 -6.94 10.68 4.78
CA LEU A 84 -6.77 11.07 3.38
C LEU A 84 -7.12 12.54 3.12
N THR A 85 -7.55 13.31 4.15
CA THR A 85 -7.76 14.76 3.98
C THR A 85 -6.43 15.50 3.89
N PRO A 86 -6.39 16.69 3.24
CA PRO A 86 -5.17 17.50 3.21
C PRO A 86 -4.58 17.78 4.59
N ALA A 87 -5.42 17.94 5.61
CA ALA A 87 -4.96 18.12 6.99
C ALA A 87 -4.35 16.85 7.58
N GLY A 88 -4.98 15.69 7.34
CA GLY A 88 -4.46 14.39 7.78
C GLY A 88 -3.10 14.08 7.13
N ILE A 89 -2.99 14.26 5.82
CA ILE A 89 -1.75 14.04 5.07
C ILE A 89 -0.63 14.97 5.59
N ARG A 90 -0.92 16.26 5.81
CA ARG A 90 0.06 17.18 6.40
C ARG A 90 0.50 16.74 7.78
N SER A 91 -0.43 16.34 8.65
CA SER A 91 -0.11 15.86 10.00
C SER A 91 0.82 14.65 9.98
N ILE A 92 0.54 13.65 9.14
CA ILE A 92 1.44 12.49 8.97
C ILE A 92 2.81 12.94 8.51
N LYS A 93 2.86 13.80 7.48
CA LYS A 93 4.13 14.28 6.91
C LYS A 93 4.99 15.06 7.91
N GLU A 94 4.40 15.99 8.63
CA GLU A 94 5.07 16.79 9.65
C GLU A 94 5.62 15.92 10.78
N ARG A 95 4.83 14.97 11.27
CA ARG A 95 5.25 14.04 12.32
C ARG A 95 6.36 13.10 11.84
N CYS A 96 6.27 12.62 10.61
CA CYS A 96 7.37 11.85 10.03
C CYS A 96 8.67 12.65 9.96
N GLN A 97 8.61 13.91 9.55
CA GLN A 97 9.77 14.80 9.52
C GLN A 97 10.35 15.04 10.92
N GLN A 98 9.48 15.26 11.93
CA GLN A 98 9.91 15.46 13.32
C GLN A 98 10.66 14.26 13.90
N HIS A 99 10.31 13.05 13.46
CA HIS A 99 10.85 11.80 13.98
C HIS A 99 11.85 11.09 13.04
N ASP A 100 12.24 11.74 11.94
CA ASP A 100 13.12 11.14 10.93
C ASP A 100 12.59 9.79 10.42
N LEU A 101 11.27 9.73 10.14
CA LEU A 101 10.58 8.58 9.58
C LEU A 101 10.23 8.83 8.11
N LYS A 102 10.24 7.76 7.32
CA LYS A 102 9.94 7.79 5.88
C LYS A 102 8.67 6.98 5.60
N PRO A 103 7.58 7.61 5.14
CA PRO A 103 6.44 6.88 4.60
C PRO A 103 6.88 6.07 3.38
N VAL A 104 6.52 4.79 3.32
CA VAL A 104 6.91 3.90 2.21
C VAL A 104 5.74 3.24 1.51
N CYS A 105 4.61 3.15 2.19
CA CYS A 105 3.37 2.61 1.66
C CYS A 105 2.16 3.23 2.39
N VAL A 106 1.05 3.35 1.69
CA VAL A 106 -0.27 3.66 2.26
C VAL A 106 -1.17 2.45 2.04
N GLN A 107 -1.60 1.82 3.11
CA GLN A 107 -2.63 0.79 3.05
C GLN A 107 -4.01 1.45 3.13
N GLY A 108 -4.81 1.28 2.08
CA GLY A 108 -6.19 1.74 2.00
C GLY A 108 -7.19 0.64 2.37
N SER A 109 -8.48 0.97 2.29
CA SER A 109 -9.55 -0.03 2.49
C SER A 109 -9.59 -1.04 1.35
N SER A 110 -10.15 -2.22 1.62
CA SER A 110 -10.27 -3.32 0.67
C SER A 110 -10.99 -2.92 -0.63
N PHE A 111 -10.76 -3.70 -1.69
CA PHE A 111 -11.57 -3.62 -2.91
C PHE A 111 -13.02 -4.01 -2.61
N GLY A 112 -13.96 -3.42 -3.35
CA GLY A 112 -15.38 -3.75 -3.24
C GLY A 112 -16.05 -3.28 -1.95
N ALA A 113 -15.34 -2.60 -1.04
CA ALA A 113 -15.89 -2.11 0.22
C ALA A 113 -17.10 -1.18 0.07
N SER A 114 -17.27 -0.56 -1.08
CA SER A 114 -18.39 0.32 -1.40
C SER A 114 -19.54 -0.36 -2.14
N GLY A 115 -19.35 -1.59 -2.63
CA GLY A 115 -20.31 -2.25 -3.53
C GLY A 115 -20.58 -1.48 -4.83
N ASN A 116 -19.72 -0.54 -5.20
CA ASN A 116 -19.88 0.33 -6.36
C ASN A 116 -18.51 0.60 -7.00
N ILE A 117 -18.30 0.10 -8.22
CA ILE A 117 -17.03 0.19 -8.94
C ILE A 117 -16.54 1.63 -9.08
N ILE A 118 -17.41 2.58 -9.43
CA ILE A 118 -17.01 3.98 -9.61
C ILE A 118 -16.48 4.58 -8.31
N LYS A 119 -17.15 4.30 -7.18
CA LYS A 119 -16.68 4.76 -5.87
C LYS A 119 -15.36 4.12 -5.49
N ASP A 120 -15.20 2.83 -5.78
CA ASP A 120 -14.00 2.09 -5.48
C ASP A 120 -12.81 2.62 -6.30
N VAL A 121 -12.97 2.81 -7.61
CA VAL A 121 -11.97 3.46 -8.48
C VAL A 121 -11.57 4.82 -7.94
N THR A 122 -12.55 5.69 -7.64
CA THR A 122 -12.27 7.03 -7.10
C THR A 122 -11.49 6.96 -5.80
N HIS A 123 -11.88 6.06 -4.89
CA HIS A 123 -11.20 5.86 -3.62
C HIS A 123 -9.75 5.38 -3.80
N LYS A 124 -9.49 4.44 -4.72
CA LYS A 124 -8.13 3.95 -4.99
C LYS A 124 -7.24 5.04 -5.58
N ILE A 125 -7.76 5.83 -6.52
CA ILE A 125 -7.03 6.98 -7.07
C ILE A 125 -6.72 8.00 -5.96
N TRP A 126 -7.66 8.26 -5.05
CA TRP A 126 -7.43 9.16 -3.93
C TRP A 126 -6.33 8.65 -2.98
N ASN A 127 -6.28 7.33 -2.73
CA ASN A 127 -5.19 6.73 -1.95
C ASN A 127 -3.83 6.87 -2.64
N MET A 128 -3.77 6.69 -3.97
CA MET A 128 -2.53 6.91 -4.74
C MET A 128 -2.06 8.36 -4.63
N GLU A 129 -2.97 9.34 -4.76
CA GLU A 129 -2.62 10.75 -4.61
C GLU A 129 -2.14 11.07 -3.18
N ALA A 130 -2.80 10.52 -2.15
CA ALA A 130 -2.37 10.69 -0.76
C ALA A 130 -0.97 10.12 -0.52
N ALA A 131 -0.69 8.92 -1.04
CA ALA A 131 0.63 8.30 -0.97
C ALA A 131 1.69 9.17 -1.67
N ARG A 132 1.38 9.70 -2.86
CA ARG A 132 2.25 10.61 -3.60
C ARG A 132 2.57 11.89 -2.80
N GLN A 133 1.58 12.48 -2.14
CA GLN A 133 1.77 13.65 -1.28
C GLN A 133 2.62 13.34 -0.04
N LEU A 134 2.54 12.12 0.49
CA LEU A 134 3.42 11.64 1.56
C LEU A 134 4.85 11.32 1.07
N GLY A 135 5.06 11.29 -0.24
CA GLY A 135 6.37 10.98 -0.84
C GLY A 135 6.64 9.48 -0.95
N CYS A 136 5.62 8.63 -0.85
CA CYS A 136 5.75 7.20 -1.09
C CYS A 136 5.12 6.80 -2.44
N ARG A 137 5.60 5.68 -2.99
CA ARG A 137 5.25 5.20 -4.33
C ARG A 137 4.33 3.97 -4.27
N ARG A 138 3.91 3.55 -3.10
CA ARG A 138 3.16 2.30 -2.92
C ARG A 138 1.82 2.55 -2.26
N VAL A 139 0.79 1.88 -2.79
CA VAL A 139 -0.51 1.75 -2.14
C VAL A 139 -0.85 0.26 -2.03
N LYS A 140 -1.36 -0.17 -0.89
CA LYS A 140 -1.69 -1.56 -0.59
C LYS A 140 -3.19 -1.70 -0.34
N PHE A 141 -3.78 -2.75 -0.91
CA PHE A 141 -5.21 -3.05 -0.77
C PHE A 141 -5.43 -4.55 -0.63
N THR A 142 -6.32 -4.94 0.27
CA THR A 142 -6.86 -6.30 0.35
C THR A 142 -8.11 -6.45 -0.54
N GLY A 143 -8.56 -7.65 -0.80
CA GLY A 143 -9.88 -7.91 -1.38
C GLY A 143 -11.00 -7.74 -0.34
N ALA A 144 -12.25 -7.79 -0.78
CA ALA A 144 -13.40 -7.97 0.10
C ALA A 144 -13.48 -9.44 0.59
N GLY A 145 -14.37 -9.71 1.55
CA GLY A 145 -14.63 -11.07 1.99
C GLY A 145 -14.97 -12.01 0.82
N ARG A 146 -14.55 -13.27 0.92
CA ARG A 146 -14.64 -14.27 -0.16
C ARG A 146 -16.04 -14.33 -0.79
N GLY A 147 -16.10 -14.13 -2.10
CA GLY A 147 -17.36 -14.12 -2.87
C GLY A 147 -18.26 -12.91 -2.64
N LYS A 148 -17.84 -11.91 -1.87
CA LYS A 148 -18.60 -10.68 -1.62
C LYS A 148 -18.18 -9.55 -2.55
N ASP A 149 -19.07 -8.56 -2.67
CA ASP A 149 -18.84 -7.30 -3.39
C ASP A 149 -18.39 -7.49 -4.86
N GLY A 150 -18.95 -8.47 -5.53
CA GLY A 150 -18.65 -8.81 -6.93
C GLY A 150 -17.44 -9.73 -7.12
N GLY A 151 -16.85 -10.20 -6.01
CA GLY A 151 -15.78 -11.20 -6.06
C GLY A 151 -14.51 -10.70 -6.75
N LEU A 152 -13.78 -11.63 -7.32
CA LEU A 152 -12.52 -11.35 -8.02
C LEU A 152 -12.73 -10.55 -9.31
N GLU A 153 -13.86 -10.78 -9.99
CA GLU A 153 -14.20 -10.04 -11.22
C GLU A 153 -14.29 -8.52 -10.98
N ALA A 154 -14.94 -8.11 -9.88
CA ALA A 154 -15.03 -6.70 -9.52
C ALA A 154 -13.65 -6.09 -9.22
N ILE A 155 -12.75 -6.83 -8.58
CA ILE A 155 -11.36 -6.41 -8.37
C ILE A 155 -10.67 -6.18 -9.71
N ILE A 156 -10.80 -7.13 -10.65
CA ILE A 156 -10.21 -7.03 -11.99
C ILE A 156 -10.77 -5.82 -12.75
N GLN A 157 -12.08 -5.57 -12.66
CA GLN A 157 -12.68 -4.40 -13.30
C GLN A 157 -12.11 -3.09 -12.73
N VAL A 158 -12.01 -2.97 -11.40
CA VAL A 158 -11.41 -1.79 -10.77
C VAL A 158 -9.94 -1.64 -11.18
N LEU A 159 -9.17 -2.73 -11.20
CA LEU A 159 -7.75 -2.70 -11.60
C LEU A 159 -7.57 -2.25 -13.04
N LYS A 160 -8.45 -2.64 -13.98
CA LYS A 160 -8.41 -2.17 -15.37
C LYS A 160 -8.56 -0.65 -15.47
N GLU A 161 -9.37 -0.04 -14.60
CA GLU A 161 -9.57 1.40 -14.57
C GLU A 161 -8.41 2.15 -13.89
N ILE A 162 -7.84 1.60 -12.81
CA ILE A 162 -6.84 2.33 -12.02
C ILE A 162 -5.38 2.05 -12.43
N ALA A 163 -5.10 0.95 -13.13
CA ALA A 163 -3.73 0.62 -13.52
C ALA A 163 -3.11 1.67 -14.48
N PRO A 164 -3.82 2.20 -15.49
CA PRO A 164 -3.28 3.30 -16.30
C PRO A 164 -2.96 4.55 -15.49
N ALA A 165 -3.82 4.90 -14.51
CA ALA A 165 -3.55 6.03 -13.63
C ALA A 165 -2.33 5.77 -12.73
N ALA A 166 -2.14 4.55 -12.25
CA ALA A 166 -0.96 4.17 -11.47
C ALA A 166 0.33 4.29 -12.30
N GLU A 167 0.30 3.94 -13.59
CA GLU A 167 1.42 4.11 -14.50
C GLU A 167 1.73 5.60 -14.73
N GLU A 168 0.71 6.42 -14.99
CA GLU A 168 0.86 7.88 -15.16
C GLU A 168 1.42 8.55 -13.91
N MET A 169 0.98 8.12 -12.73
CA MET A 169 1.40 8.66 -11.44
C MET A 169 2.72 8.07 -10.92
N ASP A 170 3.32 7.10 -11.62
CA ASP A 170 4.47 6.29 -11.16
C ASP A 170 4.22 5.60 -9.80
N MET A 171 3.00 5.10 -9.58
CA MET A 171 2.59 4.42 -8.35
C MET A 171 2.55 2.91 -8.53
N LEU A 172 2.84 2.16 -7.48
CA LEU A 172 2.68 0.72 -7.41
C LEU A 172 1.41 0.37 -6.63
N ILE A 173 0.56 -0.46 -7.23
CA ILE A 173 -0.62 -1.03 -6.59
C ILE A 173 -0.24 -2.42 -6.09
N LEU A 174 -0.31 -2.62 -4.79
CA LEU A 174 0.02 -3.86 -4.11
C LEU A 174 -1.26 -4.58 -3.68
N LEU A 175 -1.42 -5.79 -4.16
CA LEU A 175 -2.56 -6.67 -3.85
C LEU A 175 -2.16 -7.60 -2.73
N GLU A 176 -2.69 -7.38 -1.53
CA GLU A 176 -2.38 -8.18 -0.35
C GLU A 176 -3.31 -9.38 -0.26
N ASN A 177 -2.74 -10.58 -0.14
CA ASN A 177 -3.49 -11.77 0.22
C ASN A 177 -3.94 -11.72 1.68
N HIS A 178 -5.17 -12.13 1.92
CA HIS A 178 -5.75 -12.07 3.25
C HIS A 178 -6.72 -13.24 3.48
N ALA A 179 -6.82 -13.66 4.73
CA ALA A 179 -7.69 -14.74 5.17
C ALA A 179 -9.16 -14.51 4.78
N ASN A 180 -9.82 -15.54 4.26
CA ASN A 180 -11.22 -15.53 3.88
C ASN A 180 -11.63 -14.40 2.92
N ASN A 181 -10.73 -14.06 2.02
CA ASN A 181 -10.79 -12.89 1.16
C ASN A 181 -10.85 -13.30 -0.32
N ASN A 182 -11.22 -12.38 -1.23
CA ASN A 182 -11.16 -12.61 -2.68
C ASN A 182 -9.72 -12.68 -3.20
N LEU A 183 -8.73 -12.29 -2.39
CA LEU A 183 -7.30 -12.43 -2.63
C LEU A 183 -6.73 -13.36 -1.56
N GLU A 184 -6.76 -14.65 -1.75
CA GLU A 184 -6.39 -15.61 -0.70
C GLU A 184 -5.43 -16.70 -1.16
N ASN A 185 -5.51 -17.11 -2.42
CA ASN A 185 -4.75 -18.26 -2.91
C ASN A 185 -4.12 -18.02 -4.28
N ILE A 186 -3.29 -18.96 -4.72
CA ILE A 186 -2.55 -18.90 -5.99
C ILE A 186 -3.48 -18.67 -7.19
N ALA A 187 -4.63 -19.35 -7.24
CA ALA A 187 -5.56 -19.24 -8.37
C ALA A 187 -6.15 -17.84 -8.51
N ASP A 188 -6.37 -17.13 -7.39
CA ASP A 188 -6.86 -15.75 -7.43
C ASP A 188 -5.86 -14.82 -8.11
N TYR A 189 -4.57 -14.98 -7.81
CA TYR A 189 -3.49 -14.19 -8.42
C TYR A 189 -3.22 -14.57 -9.87
N ASP A 190 -3.37 -15.83 -10.23
CA ASP A 190 -3.29 -16.27 -11.63
C ASP A 190 -4.34 -15.57 -12.48
N GLU A 191 -5.58 -15.53 -12.01
CA GLU A 191 -6.67 -14.86 -12.72
C GLU A 191 -6.39 -13.35 -12.87
N ILE A 192 -5.97 -12.69 -11.79
CA ILE A 192 -5.64 -11.27 -11.83
C ILE A 192 -4.50 -10.99 -12.80
N PHE A 193 -3.36 -11.67 -12.67
CA PHE A 193 -2.19 -11.38 -13.50
C PHE A 193 -2.34 -11.84 -14.96
N SER A 194 -3.29 -12.73 -15.24
CA SER A 194 -3.73 -13.02 -16.60
C SER A 194 -4.55 -11.89 -17.20
N ALA A 195 -5.35 -11.19 -16.38
CA ALA A 195 -6.23 -10.11 -16.83
C ALA A 195 -5.56 -8.73 -16.81
N ILE A 196 -4.52 -8.53 -15.98
CA ILE A 196 -3.85 -7.25 -15.73
C ILE A 196 -2.35 -7.39 -16.05
N SER A 197 -1.92 -6.78 -17.15
CA SER A 197 -0.52 -6.83 -17.60
C SER A 197 0.35 -5.69 -17.07
N SER A 198 -0.24 -4.70 -16.41
CA SER A 198 0.50 -3.51 -15.92
C SER A 198 1.68 -3.90 -15.03
N PRO A 199 2.87 -3.35 -15.26
CA PRO A 199 4.03 -3.56 -14.40
C PRO A 199 3.88 -2.86 -13.03
N ASN A 200 2.92 -1.95 -12.92
CA ASN A 200 2.64 -1.19 -11.71
C ASN A 200 1.62 -1.89 -10.78
N VAL A 201 1.12 -3.06 -11.18
CA VAL A 201 0.26 -3.91 -10.35
C VAL A 201 1.01 -5.17 -9.96
N GLY A 202 1.14 -5.42 -8.68
CA GLY A 202 1.85 -6.58 -8.15
C GLY A 202 1.27 -7.08 -6.83
N MET A 203 1.91 -8.10 -6.31
CA MET A 203 1.54 -8.75 -5.05
C MET A 203 2.24 -8.07 -3.87
N CYS A 204 1.50 -7.83 -2.80
CA CYS A 204 2.04 -7.81 -1.45
C CYS A 204 1.86 -9.22 -0.89
N MET A 205 2.95 -9.92 -0.66
CA MET A 205 2.93 -11.28 -0.14
C MET A 205 2.90 -11.24 1.39
N ASP A 206 1.72 -11.48 1.98
CA ASP A 206 1.60 -11.71 3.43
C ASP A 206 1.79 -13.20 3.73
N ASN A 207 2.91 -13.51 4.36
CA ASN A 207 3.32 -14.90 4.56
C ASN A 207 2.37 -15.67 5.50
N ALA A 208 1.93 -15.04 6.59
CA ALA A 208 1.05 -15.70 7.56
C ALA A 208 -0.35 -15.94 7.01
N HIS A 209 -0.87 -15.05 6.18
CA HIS A 209 -2.17 -15.24 5.56
C HIS A 209 -2.16 -16.37 4.52
N PHE A 210 -1.08 -16.54 3.76
CA PHE A 210 -0.94 -17.71 2.88
C PHE A 210 -0.83 -19.01 3.67
N ASP A 211 0.02 -19.06 4.71
CA ASP A 211 0.10 -20.25 5.59
C ASP A 211 -1.25 -20.54 6.28
N GLY A 212 -1.96 -19.49 6.72
CA GLY A 212 -3.30 -19.61 7.29
C GLY A 212 -4.33 -20.18 6.32
N ALA A 213 -4.20 -19.90 5.03
CA ALA A 213 -4.99 -20.47 3.94
C ALA A 213 -4.47 -21.84 3.47
N ASN A 214 -3.43 -22.39 4.11
CA ASN A 214 -2.74 -23.63 3.73
C ASN A 214 -2.15 -23.58 2.30
N VAL A 215 -1.65 -22.42 1.89
CA VAL A 215 -0.95 -22.20 0.62
C VAL A 215 0.54 -22.35 0.84
N ASP A 216 1.23 -23.04 -0.06
CA ASP A 216 2.68 -23.21 0.02
C ASP A 216 3.41 -21.91 -0.37
N LEU A 217 4.14 -21.34 0.58
CA LEU A 217 4.88 -20.08 0.40
C LEU A 217 5.96 -20.19 -0.70
N MET A 218 6.61 -21.35 -0.81
CA MET A 218 7.67 -21.56 -1.79
C MET A 218 7.10 -21.68 -3.20
N GLU A 219 5.89 -22.25 -3.35
CA GLU A 219 5.17 -22.28 -4.62
C GLU A 219 4.75 -20.87 -5.04
N VAL A 220 4.26 -20.04 -4.10
CA VAL A 220 3.94 -18.62 -4.38
C VAL A 220 5.16 -17.88 -4.90
N VAL A 221 6.32 -18.04 -4.25
CA VAL A 221 7.57 -17.41 -4.69
C VAL A 221 7.98 -17.91 -6.06
N ASP A 222 7.97 -19.22 -6.31
CA ASP A 222 8.35 -19.79 -7.61
C ASP A 222 7.50 -19.24 -8.75
N ARG A 223 6.19 -19.11 -8.49
CA ARG A 223 5.23 -18.69 -9.49
C ARG A 223 5.19 -17.19 -9.73
N PHE A 224 5.35 -16.39 -8.67
CA PHE A 224 5.08 -14.95 -8.72
C PHE A 224 6.28 -14.07 -8.34
N ASN A 225 7.54 -14.59 -8.28
CA ASN A 225 8.70 -13.79 -7.85
C ASN A 225 8.83 -12.43 -8.56
N SER A 226 8.52 -12.36 -9.86
CA SER A 226 8.56 -11.11 -10.65
C SER A 226 7.37 -10.18 -10.39
N LYS A 227 6.31 -10.66 -9.73
CA LYS A 227 5.12 -9.90 -9.38
C LYS A 227 5.05 -9.54 -7.88
N ILE A 228 5.87 -10.17 -7.04
CA ILE A 228 5.99 -9.84 -5.62
C ILE A 228 6.78 -8.55 -5.48
N LEU A 229 6.09 -7.43 -5.18
CA LEU A 229 6.67 -6.09 -5.07
C LEU A 229 6.79 -5.62 -3.61
N HIS A 230 6.22 -6.39 -2.67
CA HIS A 230 6.22 -6.11 -1.24
C HIS A 230 6.04 -7.41 -0.47
N ILE A 231 6.63 -7.52 0.73
CA ILE A 231 6.52 -8.71 1.56
C ILE A 231 6.14 -8.28 2.97
N ASP A 232 5.00 -8.78 3.44
CA ASP A 232 4.59 -8.62 4.83
C ASP A 232 5.06 -9.83 5.62
N LEU A 233 5.99 -9.57 6.53
CA LEU A 233 6.48 -10.55 7.47
C LEU A 233 5.52 -10.64 8.64
N LYS A 234 4.94 -11.80 8.82
CA LYS A 234 3.96 -12.10 9.85
C LYS A 234 4.09 -13.58 10.22
N ASP A 235 3.65 -13.99 11.38
CA ASP A 235 3.70 -15.39 11.80
C ASP A 235 2.30 -15.91 12.13
N THR A 236 2.04 -17.18 11.85
CA THR A 236 0.75 -17.84 12.13
C THR A 236 0.94 -19.08 12.98
N GLU A 237 -0.06 -19.36 13.83
CA GLU A 237 -0.01 -20.47 14.79
C GLU A 237 0.26 -21.83 14.12
N ARG A 238 -0.41 -22.10 13.00
CA ARG A 238 -0.24 -23.32 12.20
C ARG A 238 -0.87 -23.16 10.80
N LYS A 239 -0.39 -23.96 9.86
CA LYS A 239 -0.96 -24.00 8.50
C LYS A 239 -2.45 -24.35 8.52
N GLY A 240 -3.22 -23.69 7.66
CA GLY A 240 -4.67 -23.86 7.56
C GLY A 240 -5.47 -23.20 8.69
N VAL A 241 -4.85 -22.39 9.54
CA VAL A 241 -5.52 -21.65 10.62
C VAL A 241 -5.16 -20.17 10.56
N HIS A 242 -6.17 -19.34 10.34
CA HIS A 242 -6.03 -17.89 10.30
C HIS A 242 -5.90 -17.30 11.72
N LYS A 243 -4.78 -17.55 12.35
CA LYS A 243 -4.47 -16.99 13.67
C LYS A 243 -3.04 -16.49 13.71
N VAL A 244 -2.91 -15.17 13.58
CA VAL A 244 -1.62 -14.51 13.69
C VAL A 244 -1.11 -14.58 15.11
N VAL A 245 0.17 -14.92 15.24
CA VAL A 245 0.91 -15.01 16.50
C VAL A 245 2.17 -14.17 16.43
N ARG A 246 2.91 -14.10 17.51
CA ARG A 246 4.18 -13.39 17.55
C ARG A 246 5.26 -14.13 16.77
N TYR A 247 6.22 -13.39 16.26
CA TYR A 247 7.36 -13.98 15.56
C TYR A 247 8.10 -15.02 16.43
N GLY A 248 8.20 -16.22 15.89
CA GLY A 248 8.84 -17.36 16.52
C GLY A 248 7.93 -18.18 17.44
N GLU A 249 6.65 -17.83 17.54
CA GLU A 249 5.62 -18.63 18.24
C GLU A 249 4.77 -19.43 17.24
N GLY A 250 4.93 -19.20 15.95
CA GLY A 250 4.20 -19.85 14.88
C GLY A 250 5.07 -20.74 14.00
N VAL A 251 4.57 -20.98 12.79
CA VAL A 251 5.17 -21.93 11.85
C VAL A 251 5.62 -21.29 10.53
N THR A 252 5.42 -19.99 10.34
CA THR A 252 5.67 -19.31 9.06
C THR A 252 7.17 -19.19 8.77
N ASP A 253 7.62 -19.75 7.65
CA ASP A 253 9.02 -19.67 7.21
C ASP A 253 9.33 -18.33 6.55
N ASN A 254 9.28 -17.26 7.34
CA ASN A 254 9.60 -15.91 6.87
C ASN A 254 11.05 -15.81 6.36
N ALA A 255 11.99 -16.51 6.98
CA ALA A 255 13.39 -16.48 6.58
C ALA A 255 13.60 -17.15 5.21
N GLY A 256 13.04 -18.33 5.02
CA GLY A 256 13.12 -19.05 3.74
C GLY A 256 12.48 -18.26 2.58
N VAL A 257 11.34 -17.60 2.81
CA VAL A 257 10.71 -16.71 1.81
C VAL A 257 11.66 -15.58 1.44
N VAL A 258 12.20 -14.87 2.44
CA VAL A 258 13.12 -13.75 2.18
C VAL A 258 14.36 -14.20 1.43
N GLU A 259 15.00 -15.29 1.85
CA GLU A 259 16.21 -15.82 1.21
C GLU A 259 15.94 -16.23 -0.25
N LYS A 260 14.82 -16.89 -0.49
CA LYS A 260 14.41 -17.27 -1.85
C LYS A 260 14.12 -16.07 -2.73
N MET A 261 13.39 -15.07 -2.21
CA MET A 261 13.10 -13.82 -2.93
C MET A 261 14.39 -13.03 -3.24
N LEU A 262 15.34 -12.99 -2.30
CA LEU A 262 16.65 -12.38 -2.53
C LEU A 262 17.44 -13.10 -3.63
N ALA A 263 17.36 -14.42 -3.70
CA ALA A 263 17.97 -15.20 -4.79
C ALA A 263 17.36 -14.87 -6.16
N HIS A 264 16.08 -14.51 -6.21
CA HIS A 264 15.40 -13.99 -7.42
C HIS A 264 15.67 -12.51 -7.69
N GLY A 265 16.48 -11.84 -6.85
CA GLY A 265 16.86 -10.44 -7.05
C GLY A 265 15.81 -9.43 -6.53
N TYR A 266 15.01 -9.82 -5.55
CA TYR A 266 14.06 -8.94 -4.90
C TYR A 266 14.73 -7.68 -4.36
N SER A 267 14.04 -6.57 -4.54
CA SER A 267 14.39 -5.28 -3.93
C SER A 267 13.10 -4.57 -3.52
N GLY A 268 13.08 -4.02 -2.33
CA GLY A 268 11.88 -3.39 -1.79
C GLY A 268 11.86 -3.45 -0.26
N TYR A 269 10.67 -3.48 0.30
CA TYR A 269 10.50 -3.48 1.74
C TYR A 269 10.10 -4.86 2.25
N LEU A 270 10.68 -5.23 3.40
CA LEU A 270 10.23 -6.31 4.26
C LEU A 270 9.47 -5.65 5.40
N LEU A 271 8.16 -5.72 5.36
CA LEU A 271 7.28 -5.04 6.30
C LEU A 271 7.03 -5.92 7.52
N ILE A 272 7.27 -5.38 8.69
CA ILE A 272 6.88 -6.01 9.95
C ILE A 272 5.43 -5.65 10.24
N GLU A 273 4.57 -6.67 10.22
CA GLU A 273 3.17 -6.55 10.60
C GLU A 273 2.84 -7.67 11.61
N MET A 274 2.56 -7.29 12.86
CA MET A 274 2.41 -8.23 13.98
C MET A 274 1.02 -8.15 14.59
N ALA A 275 0.60 -9.25 15.22
CA ALA A 275 -0.49 -9.23 16.16
C ALA A 275 -0.10 -8.43 17.43
N PRO A 276 -1.06 -7.84 18.13
CA PRO A 276 -0.81 -7.22 19.43
C PRO A 276 -0.08 -8.20 20.37
N PRO A 277 0.85 -7.72 21.20
CA PRO A 277 1.63 -8.58 22.08
C PRO A 277 0.71 -9.21 23.15
N ILE A 278 0.76 -10.53 23.24
CA ILE A 278 0.05 -11.30 24.28
C ILE A 278 1.02 -11.81 25.36
N SER A 279 2.31 -11.52 25.24
CA SER A 279 3.35 -12.07 26.10
C SER A 279 3.81 -11.11 27.20
N HIS A 280 4.77 -11.58 28.00
CA HIS A 280 5.44 -10.83 29.05
C HIS A 280 6.33 -9.68 28.57
N LEU A 281 6.59 -9.58 27.25
CA LEU A 281 7.34 -8.47 26.67
C LEU A 281 6.42 -7.30 26.39
N THR A 282 6.90 -6.09 26.52
CA THR A 282 6.26 -4.91 25.95
C THR A 282 6.32 -4.97 24.41
N LEU A 283 5.42 -4.25 23.75
CA LEU A 283 5.46 -4.17 22.29
C LEU A 283 6.80 -3.63 21.79
N GLU A 284 7.37 -2.64 22.48
CA GLU A 284 8.66 -2.05 22.10
C GLU A 284 9.80 -3.07 22.19
N GLU A 285 9.86 -3.86 23.25
CA GLU A 285 10.87 -4.91 23.41
C GLU A 285 10.74 -5.98 22.32
N ASP A 286 9.52 -6.41 22.02
CA ASP A 286 9.28 -7.40 20.99
C ASP A 286 9.66 -6.89 19.58
N LEU A 287 9.31 -5.66 19.25
CA LEU A 287 9.68 -5.05 17.97
C LEU A 287 11.19 -4.88 17.81
N ARG A 288 11.93 -4.57 18.90
CA ARG A 288 13.39 -4.57 18.87
C ARG A 288 13.95 -5.97 18.58
N ARG A 289 13.39 -7.00 19.19
CA ARG A 289 13.75 -8.39 18.92
C ARG A 289 13.49 -8.76 17.46
N VAL A 290 12.32 -8.43 16.94
CA VAL A 290 11.96 -8.72 15.54
C VAL A 290 12.90 -7.98 14.57
N TYR A 291 13.20 -6.70 14.81
CA TYR A 291 14.18 -5.99 14.00
C TYR A 291 15.53 -6.73 13.96
N GLN A 292 16.03 -7.19 15.11
CA GLN A 292 17.30 -7.93 15.20
C GLN A 292 17.28 -9.23 14.40
N LEU A 293 16.14 -9.91 14.29
CA LEU A 293 16.02 -11.13 13.49
C LEU A 293 16.19 -10.88 12.00
N PHE A 294 15.67 -9.76 11.50
CA PHE A 294 15.58 -9.48 10.07
C PHE A 294 16.58 -8.44 9.56
N GLN A 295 17.26 -7.67 10.42
CA GLN A 295 18.23 -6.64 10.00
C GLN A 295 19.36 -7.19 9.11
N LYS A 296 19.70 -8.47 9.22
CA LYS A 296 20.70 -9.14 8.38
C LYS A 296 20.35 -9.13 6.88
N TYR A 297 19.08 -8.91 6.53
CA TYR A 297 18.59 -8.84 5.16
C TYR A 297 18.62 -7.43 4.58
N GLU A 298 18.84 -6.39 5.39
CA GLU A 298 19.00 -5.02 4.87
C GLU A 298 20.28 -4.90 4.03
N ARG A 299 20.14 -4.33 2.83
CA ARG A 299 21.23 -4.20 1.85
C ARG A 299 21.15 -2.87 1.13
#